data_18aec803d1665a5defd9623ed1d2a633
#
_entry.id   18aec803d1665a5defd9623ed1d2a633
#
_cell.length_a   1.000
_cell.length_b   1.000
_cell.length_c   1.000
_cell.angle_alpha   90.00
_cell.angle_beta   90.00
_cell.angle_gamma   90.00
#
_symmetry.space_group_name_H-M   'P 1'
#
loop_
_entity.id
_entity.type
_entity.pdbx_description
1 polymer ?
#
loop_
_entity_poly.entity_id
_entity_poly.type
_entity_poly.pdbx_seq_one_letter_code
_entity_poly.pdbx_strand_id
1 'polypeptide(L)' 'MTKRRDLVRELKEAGFREEGGTKHGKFRKGRITVMVPRHSEIPNTTAEGIRKEAGLR' A
#
# COMPACT_ATOMS: atom_id res chain seq x y z
N MET A 1 -7.92 -12.90 -3.87
CA MET A 1 -6.79 -11.96 -3.93
C MET A 1 -7.28 -10.53 -3.88
N THR A 2 -6.43 -9.65 -3.41
CA THR A 2 -6.78 -8.24 -3.28
C THR A 2 -6.31 -7.48 -4.52
N LYS A 3 -7.16 -6.66 -5.06
CA LYS A 3 -6.75 -5.84 -6.22
C LYS A 3 -5.87 -4.68 -5.74
N ARG A 4 -4.75 -4.50 -6.43
CA ARG A 4 -3.80 -3.45 -6.05
C ARG A 4 -4.48 -2.07 -6.01
N ARG A 5 -5.34 -1.79 -6.99
CA ARG A 5 -6.01 -0.49 -7.05
C ARG A 5 -6.87 -0.23 -5.80
N ASP A 6 -7.50 -1.28 -5.26
CA ASP A 6 -8.32 -1.13 -4.07
C ASP A 6 -7.46 -0.85 -2.85
N LEU A 7 -6.34 -1.57 -2.72
CA LEU A 7 -5.41 -1.35 -1.62
C LEU A 7 -4.80 0.05 -1.70
N VAL A 8 -4.41 0.48 -2.89
CA VAL A 8 -3.86 1.82 -3.10
C VAL A 8 -4.88 2.88 -2.73
N ARG A 9 -6.14 2.68 -3.10
CA ARG A 9 -7.20 3.62 -2.75
C ARG A 9 -7.35 3.73 -1.23
N GLU A 10 -7.33 2.58 -0.53
CA GLU A 10 -7.41 2.58 0.93
C GLU A 10 -6.27 3.39 1.54
N LEU A 11 -5.06 3.20 1.02
CA LEU A 11 -3.90 3.93 1.52
C LEU A 11 -4.04 5.43 1.28
N LYS A 12 -4.49 5.82 0.11
CA LYS A 12 -4.68 7.24 -0.21
C LYS A 12 -5.76 7.87 0.65
N GLU A 13 -6.84 7.14 0.89
CA GLU A 13 -7.91 7.62 1.76
C GLU A 13 -7.44 7.77 3.20
N ALA A 14 -6.46 6.98 3.60
CA ALA A 14 -5.88 7.06 4.93
C ALA A 14 -4.84 8.19 5.05
N GLY A 15 -4.53 8.86 3.95
CA GLY A 15 -3.59 9.99 3.97
C GLY A 15 -2.21 9.66 3.43
N PHE A 16 -2.00 8.46 2.90
CA PHE A 16 -0.72 8.11 2.31
C PHE A 16 -0.56 8.75 0.93
N ARG A 17 0.68 9.09 0.62
CA ARG A 17 1.03 9.61 -0.70
C ARG A 17 1.96 8.63 -1.40
N GLU A 18 1.72 8.44 -2.68
CA GLU A 18 2.60 7.61 -3.49
C GLU A 18 3.84 8.42 -3.84
N GLU A 19 5.00 7.84 -3.53
CA GLU A 19 6.29 8.44 -3.91
C GLU A 19 6.79 7.76 -5.17
N GLY A 20 7.13 8.54 -6.18
CA GLY A 20 7.61 8.02 -7.44
C GLY A 20 9.09 7.67 -7.41
N GLY A 21 9.58 7.17 -8.54
CA GLY A 21 11.01 6.93 -8.74
C GLY A 21 11.52 5.60 -8.24
N THR A 22 10.65 4.70 -7.79
CA THR A 22 11.06 3.37 -7.34
C THR A 22 10.39 2.29 -8.19
N LYS A 23 11.00 1.09 -8.19
CA LYS A 23 10.43 -0.05 -8.89
C LYS A 23 9.14 -0.53 -8.24
N HIS A 24 9.01 -0.33 -6.94
CA HIS A 24 7.82 -0.71 -6.20
C HIS A 24 7.03 0.53 -5.83
N GLY A 25 5.71 0.38 -5.70
CA GLY A 25 4.89 1.48 -5.24
C GLY A 25 5.21 1.77 -3.78
N LYS A 26 5.81 2.91 -3.53
CA LYS A 26 6.15 3.33 -2.18
C LYS A 26 5.13 4.37 -1.71
N PHE A 27 4.51 4.09 -0.57
CA PHE A 27 3.51 4.99 0.00
C PHE A 27 3.98 5.46 1.36
N ARG A 28 3.82 6.74 1.61
CA ARG A 28 4.33 7.35 2.82
C ARG A 28 3.29 8.24 3.47
N LYS A 29 3.25 8.17 4.79
CA LYS A 29 2.43 9.06 5.61
C LYS A 29 3.21 9.37 6.88
N GLY A 30 3.75 10.60 6.97
CA GLY A 30 4.56 10.96 8.12
C GLY A 30 5.77 10.04 8.25
N ARG A 31 5.82 9.27 9.33
CA ARG A 31 6.93 8.34 9.58
C ARG A 31 6.66 6.95 9.06
N ILE A 32 5.46 6.71 8.57
CA ILE A 32 5.07 5.37 8.11
C ILE A 32 5.35 5.26 6.63
N THR A 33 6.08 4.22 6.25
CA THR A 33 6.34 3.92 4.84
C THR A 33 5.95 2.48 4.58
N VAL A 34 5.15 2.27 3.53
CA VAL A 34 4.77 0.92 3.12
C VAL A 34 5.07 0.73 1.64
N MET A 35 5.39 -0.49 1.29
CA MET A 35 5.68 -0.86 -0.10
C MET A 35 4.55 -1.71 -0.63
N VAL A 36 4.03 -1.33 -1.80
CA VAL A 36 2.95 -2.07 -2.46
C VAL A 36 3.49 -2.63 -3.77
N PRO A 37 3.49 -3.96 -3.94
CA PRO A 37 3.95 -4.54 -5.20
C PRO A 37 3.16 -4.00 -6.40
N ARG A 38 3.82 -3.87 -7.54
CA ARG A 38 3.17 -3.34 -8.74
C ARG A 38 2.47 -4.44 -9.56
N HIS A 39 1.93 -5.42 -8.87
CA HIS A 39 1.11 -6.46 -9.49
C HIS A 39 -0.35 -6.06 -9.38
N SER A 40 -1.13 -6.34 -10.41
CA SER A 40 -2.55 -5.98 -10.40
C SER A 40 -3.34 -6.71 -9.31
N GLU A 41 -2.86 -7.89 -8.92
CA GLU A 41 -3.47 -8.64 -7.83
C GLU A 41 -2.41 -8.99 -6.80
N ILE A 42 -2.77 -8.80 -5.54
CA ILE A 42 -1.87 -8.99 -4.41
C ILE A 42 -2.44 -10.09 -3.52
N PRO A 43 -1.62 -11.06 -3.08
CA PRO A 43 -2.09 -12.08 -2.15
C PRO A 43 -2.69 -11.43 -0.90
N ASN A 44 -3.77 -12.00 -0.40
CA ASN A 44 -4.46 -11.43 0.75
C ASN A 44 -3.56 -11.28 1.96
N THR A 45 -2.68 -12.24 2.20
CA THR A 45 -1.74 -12.17 3.33
C THR A 45 -0.81 -10.98 3.20
N THR A 46 -0.33 -10.73 1.98
CA THR A 46 0.53 -9.58 1.71
C THR A 46 -0.23 -8.28 1.91
N ALA A 47 -1.47 -8.22 1.40
CA ALA A 47 -2.30 -7.03 1.55
C ALA A 47 -2.59 -6.73 3.03
N GLU A 48 -2.87 -7.75 3.81
CA GLU A 48 -3.11 -7.57 5.24
C GLU A 48 -1.87 -7.07 5.96
N GLY A 49 -0.70 -7.59 5.60
CA GLY A 49 0.57 -7.12 6.15
C GLY A 49 0.78 -5.64 5.87
N ILE A 50 0.49 -5.22 4.64
CA ILE A 50 0.60 -3.82 4.25
C ILE A 50 -0.36 -2.97 5.07
N ARG A 51 -1.59 -3.42 5.24
CA ARG A 51 -2.57 -2.69 6.03
C ARG A 51 -2.13 -2.53 7.49
N LYS A 52 -1.56 -3.58 8.07
CA LYS A 52 -1.04 -3.51 9.43
C LYS A 52 0.09 -2.51 9.54
N GLU A 53 1.03 -2.54 8.61
CA GLU A 53 2.14 -1.60 8.61
C GLU A 53 1.65 -0.17 8.44
N ALA A 54 0.59 0.01 7.67
CA ALA A 54 0.00 1.33 7.45
C ALA A 54 -0.87 1.81 8.61
N GLY A 55 -1.12 0.95 9.58
CA GLY A 55 -1.96 1.31 10.71
C GLY A 55 -3.44 1.34 10.40
N LEU A 56 -3.87 0.64 9.35
CA LEU A 56 -5.28 0.60 8.96
C LEU A 56 -6.07 -0.43 9.75
N ARG A 57 -5.42 -1.21 10.57
CA ARG A 57 -6.08 -2.23 11.37
C ARG A 57 -5.48 -2.31 12.74
#